data_cb0979850096fa3eba4065ba8ff137b1
#
_entry.id   cb0979850096fa3eba4065ba8ff137b1
#
_cell.length_a   1.000
_cell.length_b   1.000
_cell.length_c   1.000
_cell.angle_alpha   90.00
_cell.angle_beta   90.00
_cell.angle_gamma   90.00
#
_symmetry.space_group_name_H-M   'P 1'
#
loop_
_entity.id
_entity.type
_entity.pdbx_description
1 polymer ?
#
loop_
_entity_poly.entity_id
_entity_poly.type
_entity_poly.pdbx_seq_one_letter_code
_entity_poly.pdbx_strand_id
1 'polypeptide(L)'
;MTASEWIVFILAIQVVHFLGTFRLYQKAGRKSWEAIVPVYNAIVLMQIIRRPKWWVILLFVPIINLMMFPVIWVETLRSFGRNRSIDTILGILTFGLYIFIPNFDSKTTYDKDRDLNSKTWFGEWISALLFAIIAATLVHSYFIQPYIIPTGSLEKTLLIGDFLFVSKFHYGARTPTSAVSFPMVHDTIPIIKKRSYLKKPQLPYFRLPGFQDVKRNDIVVFSWPADTVRKFFVREKGVQKPIDKKSNYVKRCVG
;
A
#
# COMPACT_ATOMS: atom_id res chain seq x y z
N MET A 1 -2.50 -4.18 17.85
CA MET A 1 -2.19 -2.83 18.40
C MET A 1 -3.49 -2.17 18.76
N THR A 2 -3.55 -1.56 19.93
CA THR A 2 -4.65 -0.71 20.40
C THR A 2 -4.61 0.64 19.68
N ALA A 3 -5.65 1.45 19.76
CA ALA A 3 -5.66 2.79 19.18
C ALA A 3 -4.55 3.68 19.76
N SER A 4 -4.30 3.59 21.06
CA SER A 4 -3.22 4.31 21.74
C SER A 4 -1.83 3.91 21.23
N GLU A 5 -1.57 2.62 21.03
CA GLU A 5 -0.30 2.14 20.46
C GLU A 5 -0.10 2.64 19.04
N TRP A 6 -1.13 2.73 18.23
CA TRP A 6 -1.06 3.31 16.89
C TRP A 6 -0.73 4.80 16.93
N ILE A 7 -1.35 5.56 17.85
CA ILE A 7 -1.07 6.99 18.01
C ILE A 7 0.40 7.20 18.41
N VAL A 8 0.89 6.47 19.42
CA VAL A 8 2.29 6.56 19.87
C VAL A 8 3.25 6.20 18.72
N PHE A 9 2.96 5.16 17.97
CA PHE A 9 3.76 4.73 16.83
C PHE A 9 3.84 5.82 15.74
N ILE A 10 2.69 6.42 15.38
CA ILE A 10 2.62 7.51 14.39
C ILE A 10 3.40 8.73 14.89
N LEU A 11 3.26 9.10 16.15
CA LEU A 11 4.00 10.22 16.73
C LEU A 11 5.51 9.96 16.75
N ALA A 12 5.94 8.74 17.09
CA ALA A 12 7.36 8.37 17.03
C ALA A 12 7.93 8.49 15.61
N ILE A 13 7.22 7.98 14.60
CA ILE A 13 7.60 8.14 13.19
C ILE A 13 7.65 9.62 12.81
N GLN A 14 6.70 10.43 13.26
CA GLN A 14 6.66 11.87 12.98
C GLN A 14 7.88 12.60 13.55
N VAL A 15 8.29 12.25 14.76
CA VAL A 15 9.52 12.81 15.38
C VAL A 15 10.77 12.42 14.57
N VAL A 16 10.90 11.15 14.20
CA VAL A 16 12.01 10.66 13.36
C VAL A 16 12.02 11.37 12.01
N HIS A 17 10.86 11.50 11.37
CA HIS A 17 10.74 12.23 10.10
C HIS A 17 11.17 13.69 10.25
N PHE A 18 10.68 14.39 11.28
CA PHE A 18 11.07 15.77 11.55
C PHE A 18 12.58 15.91 11.72
N LEU A 19 13.19 15.12 12.61
CA LEU A 19 14.63 15.16 12.86
C LEU A 19 15.45 14.84 11.59
N GLY A 20 14.94 13.98 10.72
CA GLY A 20 15.61 13.60 9.47
C GLY A 20 15.44 14.60 8.34
N THR A 21 14.49 15.55 8.41
CA THR A 21 14.12 16.37 7.24
C THR A 21 14.05 17.87 7.48
N PHE A 22 14.01 18.36 8.72
CA PHE A 22 13.75 19.77 9.01
C PHE A 22 14.74 20.76 8.34
N ARG A 23 16.04 20.39 8.24
CA ARG A 23 17.02 21.21 7.51
C ARG A 23 16.87 21.08 6.00
N LEU A 24 16.42 19.94 5.49
CA LEU A 24 16.14 19.79 4.06
C LEU A 24 15.01 20.72 3.63
N TYR A 25 13.98 20.91 4.47
CA TYR A 25 12.93 21.90 4.21
C TYR A 25 13.51 23.31 4.15
N GLN A 26 14.39 23.67 5.08
CA GLN A 26 15.08 24.98 5.03
C GLN A 26 15.91 25.14 3.75
N LYS A 27 16.70 24.14 3.38
CA LYS A 27 17.51 24.14 2.15
C LYS A 27 16.65 24.29 0.89
N ALA A 28 15.42 23.82 0.91
CA ALA A 28 14.44 23.97 -0.15
C ALA A 28 13.63 25.29 -0.07
N GLY A 29 14.02 26.24 0.82
CA GLY A 29 13.35 27.52 0.99
C GLY A 29 12.03 27.44 1.76
N ARG A 30 11.78 26.34 2.49
CA ARG A 30 10.59 26.13 3.33
C ARG A 30 10.92 26.37 4.81
N LYS A 31 9.89 26.49 5.65
CA LYS A 31 10.07 26.66 7.09
C LYS A 31 10.25 25.30 7.78
N SER A 32 11.15 25.21 8.75
CA SER A 32 11.45 23.94 9.47
C SER A 32 10.22 23.34 10.15
N TRP A 33 9.31 24.17 10.71
CA TRP A 33 8.13 23.69 11.40
C TRP A 33 7.14 22.94 10.48
N GLU A 34 7.20 23.20 9.16
CA GLU A 34 6.36 22.50 8.19
C GLU A 34 6.68 20.99 8.16
N ALA A 35 7.88 20.58 8.57
CA ALA A 35 8.27 19.17 8.63
C ALA A 35 7.66 18.43 9.84
N ILE A 36 7.16 19.14 10.88
CA ILE A 36 6.61 18.48 12.08
C ILE A 36 5.10 18.31 12.03
N VAL A 37 4.38 19.07 11.20
CA VAL A 37 2.92 19.00 11.14
C VAL A 37 2.48 17.78 10.33
N PRO A 38 1.80 16.79 10.94
CA PRO A 38 1.34 15.58 10.25
C PRO A 38 0.49 15.92 9.02
N VAL A 39 0.59 15.12 7.98
CA VAL A 39 -0.08 15.28 6.68
C VAL A 39 0.42 16.51 5.91
N TYR A 40 0.50 17.66 6.54
CA TYR A 40 1.00 18.88 5.90
C TYR A 40 2.48 18.74 5.51
N ASN A 41 3.30 18.11 6.35
CA ASN A 41 4.68 17.79 6.02
C ASN A 41 4.76 16.98 4.71
N ALA A 42 3.92 15.97 4.54
CA ALA A 42 3.90 15.17 3.32
C ALA A 42 3.50 16.01 2.09
N ILE A 43 2.52 16.92 2.22
CA ILE A 43 2.12 17.84 1.14
C ILE A 43 3.28 18.74 0.74
N VAL A 44 3.98 19.31 1.71
CA VAL A 44 5.15 20.17 1.47
C VAL A 44 6.31 19.35 0.88
N LEU A 45 6.52 18.13 1.37
CA LEU A 45 7.53 17.24 0.81
C LEU A 45 7.27 16.92 -0.67
N MET A 46 6.00 16.65 -1.06
CA MET A 46 5.65 16.47 -2.47
C MET A 46 6.01 17.69 -3.32
N GLN A 47 5.83 18.91 -2.79
CA GLN A 47 6.25 20.15 -3.47
C GLN A 47 7.77 20.21 -3.62
N ILE A 48 8.52 19.90 -2.57
CA ILE A 48 9.99 19.88 -2.57
C ILE A 48 10.51 18.87 -3.61
N ILE A 49 9.98 17.66 -3.63
CA ILE A 49 10.40 16.63 -4.60
C ILE A 49 9.76 16.80 -5.99
N ARG A 50 8.95 17.84 -6.19
CA ARG A 50 8.26 18.16 -7.46
C ARG A 50 7.36 17.05 -7.97
N ARG A 51 6.66 16.37 -7.04
CA ARG A 51 5.68 15.32 -7.36
C ARG A 51 4.26 15.83 -7.09
N PRO A 52 3.24 15.23 -7.71
CA PRO A 52 1.85 15.65 -7.51
C PRO A 52 1.43 15.55 -6.05
N LYS A 53 0.74 16.57 -5.53
CA LYS A 53 0.28 16.62 -4.12
C LYS A 53 -0.67 15.47 -3.76
N TRP A 54 -1.44 14.95 -4.72
CA TRP A 54 -2.35 13.83 -4.50
C TRP A 54 -1.63 12.52 -4.13
N TRP A 55 -0.30 12.40 -4.38
CA TRP A 55 0.50 11.26 -3.92
C TRP A 55 0.44 11.07 -2.40
N VAL A 56 0.15 12.14 -1.67
CA VAL A 56 -0.05 12.07 -0.22
C VAL A 56 -1.16 11.08 0.14
N ILE A 57 -2.24 11.00 -0.66
CA ILE A 57 -3.33 10.05 -0.43
C ILE A 57 -2.81 8.62 -0.46
N LEU A 58 -1.87 8.30 -1.37
CA LEU A 58 -1.30 6.95 -1.51
C LEU A 58 -0.50 6.51 -0.27
N LEU A 59 0.01 7.45 0.52
CA LEU A 59 0.70 7.15 1.78
C LEU A 59 -0.24 6.61 2.86
N PHE A 60 -1.53 6.88 2.75
CA PHE A 60 -2.55 6.41 3.69
C PHE A 60 -3.28 5.16 3.19
N VAL A 61 -3.02 4.73 1.94
CA VAL A 61 -3.62 3.52 1.37
C VAL A 61 -2.78 2.30 1.76
N PRO A 62 -3.34 1.36 2.55
CA PRO A 62 -2.63 0.15 2.96
C PRO A 62 -2.05 -0.62 1.77
N ILE A 63 -0.90 -1.27 1.96
CA ILE A 63 -0.10 -1.98 0.96
C ILE A 63 0.59 -1.02 -0.02
N ILE A 64 -0.12 -0.02 -0.55
CA ILE A 64 0.44 0.96 -1.49
C ILE A 64 1.47 1.85 -0.78
N ASN A 65 1.21 2.24 0.46
CA ASN A 65 2.16 3.01 1.27
C ASN A 65 3.54 2.35 1.37
N LEU A 66 3.59 1.01 1.47
CA LEU A 66 4.87 0.28 1.52
C LEU A 66 5.72 0.45 0.26
N MET A 67 5.08 0.69 -0.88
CA MET A 67 5.76 0.98 -2.14
C MET A 67 6.07 2.47 -2.29
N MET A 68 5.19 3.33 -1.79
CA MET A 68 5.34 4.79 -1.91
C MET A 68 6.43 5.34 -1.02
N PHE A 69 6.64 4.82 0.20
CA PHE A 69 7.71 5.29 1.08
C PHE A 69 9.10 5.18 0.45
N PRO A 70 9.54 4.02 -0.08
CA PRO A 70 10.80 3.92 -0.81
C PRO A 70 10.92 4.91 -1.98
N VAL A 71 9.85 5.11 -2.74
CA VAL A 71 9.84 6.10 -3.83
C VAL A 71 10.13 7.50 -3.30
N ILE A 72 9.42 7.91 -2.24
CA ILE A 72 9.58 9.24 -1.67
C ILE A 72 10.97 9.44 -1.07
N TRP A 73 11.54 8.42 -0.42
CA TRP A 73 12.91 8.49 0.11
C TRP A 73 13.92 8.70 -1.00
N VAL A 74 13.83 7.92 -2.08
CA VAL A 74 14.72 8.05 -3.24
C VAL A 74 14.55 9.40 -3.93
N GLU A 75 13.31 9.85 -4.14
CA GLU A 75 13.01 11.16 -4.72
C GLU A 75 13.55 12.32 -3.86
N THR A 76 13.46 12.17 -2.53
CA THR A 76 14.02 13.15 -1.59
C THR A 76 15.54 13.19 -1.73
N LEU A 77 16.22 12.05 -1.69
CA LEU A 77 17.68 11.98 -1.85
C LEU A 77 18.14 12.62 -3.16
N ARG A 78 17.45 12.31 -4.26
CA ARG A 78 17.74 12.86 -5.58
C ARG A 78 17.53 14.38 -5.66
N SER A 79 16.52 14.91 -4.95
CA SER A 79 16.27 16.36 -4.87
C SER A 79 17.39 17.12 -4.16
N PHE A 80 18.21 16.41 -3.40
CA PHE A 80 19.36 16.97 -2.67
C PHE A 80 20.70 16.46 -3.19
N GLY A 81 20.78 16.16 -4.50
CA GLY A 81 22.03 15.84 -5.19
C GLY A 81 22.58 14.43 -4.95
N ARG A 82 21.84 13.55 -4.21
CA ARG A 82 22.23 12.15 -3.96
C ARG A 82 21.68 11.25 -5.07
N ASN A 83 22.36 11.25 -6.23
CA ASN A 83 21.87 10.60 -7.45
C ASN A 83 22.55 9.25 -7.77
N ARG A 84 23.49 8.78 -6.94
CA ARG A 84 24.22 7.53 -7.18
C ARG A 84 23.33 6.32 -6.87
N SER A 85 23.57 5.21 -7.55
CA SER A 85 22.86 3.94 -7.27
C SER A 85 23.00 3.50 -5.81
N ILE A 86 24.17 3.75 -5.22
CA ILE A 86 24.41 3.44 -3.80
C ILE A 86 23.51 4.27 -2.88
N ASP A 87 23.26 5.55 -3.18
CA ASP A 87 22.36 6.38 -2.39
C ASP A 87 20.93 5.85 -2.45
N THR A 88 20.49 5.37 -3.63
CA THR A 88 19.17 4.71 -3.79
C THR A 88 19.09 3.44 -2.95
N ILE A 89 20.10 2.57 -3.02
CA ILE A 89 20.14 1.33 -2.25
C ILE A 89 20.15 1.62 -0.74
N LEU A 90 21.00 2.52 -0.28
CA LEU A 90 21.06 2.91 1.14
C LEU A 90 19.75 3.55 1.60
N GLY A 91 19.13 4.43 0.79
CA GLY A 91 17.84 5.02 1.11
C GLY A 91 16.74 4.00 1.34
N ILE A 92 16.72 2.92 0.55
CA ILE A 92 15.73 1.84 0.69
C ILE A 92 16.08 0.90 1.84
N LEU A 93 17.32 0.41 1.93
CA LEU A 93 17.74 -0.56 2.95
C LEU A 93 17.70 -0.01 4.37
N THR A 94 17.93 1.29 4.54
CA THR A 94 17.85 1.96 5.85
C THR A 94 16.44 2.46 6.19
N PHE A 95 15.42 2.11 5.39
CA PHE A 95 14.04 2.59 5.57
C PHE A 95 13.95 4.12 5.64
N GLY A 96 14.72 4.82 4.79
CA GLY A 96 14.76 6.28 4.71
C GLY A 96 15.67 6.97 5.74
N LEU A 97 16.27 6.27 6.70
CA LEU A 97 17.18 6.89 7.68
C LEU A 97 18.43 7.49 7.03
N TYR A 98 18.84 7.01 5.86
CA TYR A 98 19.93 7.60 5.09
C TYR A 98 19.71 9.10 4.77
N ILE A 99 18.46 9.59 4.79
CA ILE A 99 18.10 11.00 4.58
C ILE A 99 18.70 11.92 5.69
N PHE A 100 19.02 11.38 6.85
CA PHE A 100 19.71 12.13 7.90
C PHE A 100 21.05 12.68 7.41
N ILE A 101 21.79 11.96 6.56
CA ILE A 101 23.09 12.42 6.05
C ILE A 101 22.96 13.75 5.28
N PRO A 102 22.19 13.86 4.18
CA PRO A 102 22.01 15.12 3.48
C PRO A 102 21.30 16.19 4.32
N ASN A 103 20.51 15.80 5.32
CA ASN A 103 19.87 16.75 6.23
C ASN A 103 20.90 17.54 7.06
N PHE A 104 21.93 16.85 7.60
CA PHE A 104 22.95 17.46 8.46
C PHE A 104 24.20 17.91 7.70
N ASP A 105 24.44 17.42 6.48
CA ASP A 105 25.57 17.81 5.66
C ASP A 105 25.38 19.24 5.11
N SER A 106 26.23 20.19 5.54
CA SER A 106 26.20 21.60 5.13
C SER A 106 26.46 21.79 3.63
N LYS A 107 27.16 20.86 2.98
CA LYS A 107 27.49 20.92 1.55
C LYS A 107 26.34 20.50 0.65
N THR A 108 25.32 19.87 1.19
CA THR A 108 24.14 19.44 0.43
C THR A 108 23.27 20.63 0.07
N THR A 109 23.00 20.80 -1.21
CA THR A 109 22.16 21.86 -1.78
C THR A 109 20.89 21.24 -2.37
N TYR A 110 19.83 22.03 -2.42
CA TYR A 110 18.58 21.65 -3.07
C TYR A 110 18.67 21.91 -4.57
N ASP A 111 18.40 20.90 -5.39
CA ASP A 111 18.32 21.00 -6.85
C ASP A 111 16.87 21.19 -7.29
N LYS A 112 16.51 22.46 -7.51
CA LYS A 112 15.15 22.84 -7.92
C LYS A 112 14.84 22.40 -9.35
N ASP A 113 15.84 22.33 -10.22
CA ASP A 113 15.65 22.09 -11.66
C ASP A 113 16.04 20.67 -12.09
N ARG A 114 16.18 19.75 -11.11
CA ARG A 114 16.55 18.38 -11.39
C ARG A 114 15.61 17.74 -12.42
N ASP A 115 16.14 16.90 -13.28
CA ASP A 115 15.36 16.05 -14.16
C ASP A 115 14.62 15.00 -13.34
N LEU A 116 13.30 14.89 -13.59
CA LEU A 116 12.42 13.93 -12.91
C LEU A 116 12.39 12.57 -13.61
N ASN A 117 12.91 12.49 -14.84
CA ASN A 117 12.99 11.27 -15.60
C ASN A 117 14.18 10.42 -15.15
N SER A 118 14.08 9.13 -15.35
CA SER A 118 15.22 8.26 -15.13
C SER A 118 16.26 8.48 -16.22
N LYS A 119 17.54 8.61 -15.84
CA LYS A 119 18.63 8.77 -16.78
C LYS A 119 19.13 7.43 -17.37
N THR A 120 18.58 6.31 -16.88
CA THR A 120 19.01 4.98 -17.29
C THR A 120 17.81 4.17 -17.76
N TRP A 121 17.99 3.41 -18.83
CA TRP A 121 16.98 2.46 -19.33
C TRP A 121 16.43 1.55 -18.22
N PHE A 122 17.31 1.00 -17.39
CA PHE A 122 16.90 0.15 -16.26
C PHE A 122 16.02 0.90 -15.24
N GLY A 123 16.32 2.16 -14.96
CA GLY A 123 15.52 2.98 -14.06
C GLY A 123 14.14 3.32 -14.63
N GLU A 124 14.01 3.48 -15.94
CA GLU A 124 12.71 3.68 -16.61
C GLU A 124 11.84 2.44 -16.46
N TRP A 125 12.38 1.25 -16.69
CA TRP A 125 11.67 -0.02 -16.52
C TRP A 125 11.22 -0.24 -15.07
N ILE A 126 12.09 0.04 -14.09
CA ILE A 126 11.71 -0.06 -12.68
C ILE A 126 10.57 0.91 -12.36
N SER A 127 10.64 2.14 -12.83
CA SER A 127 9.60 3.15 -12.58
C SER A 127 8.27 2.76 -13.23
N ALA A 128 8.29 2.26 -14.47
CA ALA A 128 7.10 1.80 -15.18
C ALA A 128 6.47 0.57 -14.48
N LEU A 129 7.29 -0.40 -14.09
CA LEU A 129 6.83 -1.61 -13.37
C LEU A 129 6.22 -1.23 -12.02
N LEU A 130 6.87 -0.36 -11.26
CA LEU A 130 6.38 0.09 -9.96
C LEU A 130 5.06 0.84 -10.10
N PHE A 131 4.94 1.72 -11.09
CA PHE A 131 3.68 2.40 -11.40
C PHE A 131 2.58 1.39 -11.74
N ALA A 132 2.87 0.40 -12.59
CA ALA A 132 1.91 -0.63 -12.97
C ALA A 132 1.43 -1.45 -11.75
N ILE A 133 2.35 -1.84 -10.86
CA ILE A 133 2.01 -2.59 -9.63
C ILE A 133 1.14 -1.73 -8.69
N ILE A 134 1.47 -0.45 -8.49
CA ILE A 134 0.68 0.47 -7.66
C ILE A 134 -0.72 0.63 -8.25
N ALA A 135 -0.83 0.93 -9.54
CA ALA A 135 -2.11 1.10 -10.21
C ALA A 135 -2.95 -0.19 -10.18
N ALA A 136 -2.34 -1.34 -10.50
CA ALA A 136 -3.01 -2.64 -10.43
C ALA A 136 -3.47 -2.96 -9.00
N THR A 137 -2.65 -2.68 -7.98
CA THR A 137 -3.03 -2.91 -6.57
C THR A 137 -4.20 -2.03 -6.16
N LEU A 138 -4.23 -0.76 -6.59
CA LEU A 138 -5.37 0.15 -6.36
C LEU A 138 -6.65 -0.39 -6.97
N VAL A 139 -6.62 -0.69 -8.27
CA VAL A 139 -7.78 -1.21 -8.99
C VAL A 139 -8.28 -2.51 -8.37
N HIS A 140 -7.37 -3.44 -8.11
CA HIS A 140 -7.68 -4.76 -7.56
C HIS A 140 -8.23 -4.70 -6.12
N SER A 141 -7.74 -3.77 -5.30
CA SER A 141 -8.15 -3.66 -3.90
C SER A 141 -9.47 -2.91 -3.72
N TYR A 142 -9.73 -1.86 -4.54
CA TYR A 142 -10.82 -0.92 -4.27
C TYR A 142 -11.90 -0.86 -5.34
N PHE A 143 -11.60 -1.29 -6.57
CA PHE A 143 -12.54 -1.17 -7.68
C PHE A 143 -13.06 -2.51 -8.18
N ILE A 144 -12.22 -3.29 -8.85
CA ILE A 144 -12.64 -4.50 -9.54
C ILE A 144 -11.60 -5.60 -9.33
N GLN A 145 -12.07 -6.78 -8.96
CA GLN A 145 -11.22 -7.95 -8.79
C GLN A 145 -11.71 -9.12 -9.66
N PRO A 146 -10.84 -9.71 -10.52
CA PRO A 146 -11.18 -10.90 -11.27
C PRO A 146 -11.21 -12.15 -10.38
N TYR A 147 -12.15 -13.03 -10.61
CA TYR A 147 -12.30 -14.34 -10.00
C TYR A 147 -12.65 -15.38 -11.03
N ILE A 148 -12.30 -16.63 -10.74
CA ILE A 148 -12.72 -17.79 -11.51
C ILE A 148 -13.65 -18.60 -10.63
N ILE A 149 -14.73 -19.13 -11.20
CA ILE A 149 -15.70 -20.00 -10.50
C ILE A 149 -15.15 -21.42 -10.42
N PRO A 150 -14.80 -21.93 -9.22
CA PRO A 150 -14.19 -23.24 -9.08
C PRO A 150 -15.22 -24.38 -8.87
N THR A 151 -16.47 -24.06 -8.56
CA THR A 151 -17.50 -25.06 -8.17
C THR A 151 -18.87 -24.73 -8.73
N GLY A 152 -19.68 -25.74 -9.01
CA GLY A 152 -21.03 -25.64 -9.57
C GLY A 152 -22.13 -25.19 -8.60
N SER A 153 -21.81 -24.58 -7.45
CA SER A 153 -22.82 -24.20 -6.44
C SER A 153 -23.80 -23.13 -6.87
N LEU A 154 -23.54 -22.44 -7.97
CA LEU A 154 -24.43 -21.48 -8.65
C LEU A 154 -24.75 -21.93 -10.08
N GLU A 155 -24.71 -23.24 -10.33
CA GLU A 155 -25.03 -23.83 -11.63
C GLU A 155 -26.38 -23.32 -12.16
N LYS A 156 -26.48 -23.12 -13.47
CA LYS A 156 -27.55 -22.41 -14.20
C LYS A 156 -27.47 -20.87 -14.16
N THR A 157 -26.64 -20.28 -13.27
CA THR A 157 -26.37 -18.84 -13.26
C THR A 157 -24.92 -18.55 -13.61
N LEU A 158 -24.01 -19.30 -12.99
CA LEU A 158 -22.55 -19.22 -13.19
C LEU A 158 -22.01 -20.65 -13.36
N LEU A 159 -21.25 -20.88 -14.42
CA LEU A 159 -20.66 -22.17 -14.72
C LEU A 159 -19.25 -22.31 -14.14
N ILE A 160 -18.81 -23.54 -13.92
CA ILE A 160 -17.43 -23.82 -13.54
C ILE A 160 -16.51 -23.35 -14.66
N GLY A 161 -15.46 -22.58 -14.30
CA GLY A 161 -14.53 -21.97 -15.25
C GLY A 161 -14.89 -20.58 -15.70
N ASP A 162 -16.08 -20.07 -15.39
CA ASP A 162 -16.43 -18.68 -15.71
C ASP A 162 -15.50 -17.68 -15.04
N PHE A 163 -15.10 -16.64 -15.78
CA PHE A 163 -14.36 -15.49 -15.27
C PHE A 163 -15.32 -14.37 -14.90
N LEU A 164 -15.20 -13.90 -13.68
CA LEU A 164 -16.03 -12.82 -13.14
C LEU A 164 -15.18 -11.62 -12.78
N PHE A 165 -15.71 -10.44 -13.08
CA PHE A 165 -15.23 -9.20 -12.49
C PHE A 165 -16.13 -8.79 -11.34
N VAL A 166 -15.62 -8.88 -10.12
CA VAL A 166 -16.37 -8.50 -8.92
C VAL A 166 -16.11 -7.04 -8.60
N SER A 167 -17.16 -6.26 -8.67
CA SER A 167 -17.15 -4.87 -8.25
C SER A 167 -17.10 -4.75 -6.74
N LYS A 168 -16.21 -3.93 -6.22
CA LYS A 168 -16.05 -3.70 -4.78
C LYS A 168 -16.75 -2.43 -4.29
N PHE A 169 -17.03 -1.51 -5.18
CA PHE A 169 -17.62 -0.23 -4.82
C PHE A 169 -19.14 -0.28 -4.65
N HIS A 170 -19.85 -1.24 -5.25
CA HIS A 170 -21.31 -1.34 -5.09
C HIS A 170 -21.72 -1.44 -3.61
N TYR A 171 -21.15 -2.40 -2.88
CA TYR A 171 -21.40 -2.58 -1.45
C TYR A 171 -20.33 -1.91 -0.56
N GLY A 172 -19.51 -1.05 -1.12
CA GLY A 172 -18.40 -0.38 -0.45
C GLY A 172 -17.13 -1.24 -0.35
N ALA A 173 -16.03 -0.71 -0.86
CA ALA A 173 -14.74 -1.37 -0.83
C ALA A 173 -14.22 -1.46 0.62
N ARG A 174 -13.80 -2.66 1.03
CA ARG A 174 -13.15 -2.89 2.31
C ARG A 174 -11.67 -2.59 2.21
N THR A 175 -11.13 -1.76 3.11
CA THR A 175 -9.70 -1.54 3.20
C THR A 175 -8.99 -2.81 3.69
N PRO A 176 -7.80 -3.14 3.18
CA PRO A 176 -6.99 -4.24 3.70
C PRO A 176 -6.67 -4.04 5.18
N THR A 177 -6.87 -5.07 6.00
CA THR A 177 -6.53 -5.06 7.43
C THR A 177 -5.08 -5.47 7.68
N SER A 178 -4.45 -6.20 6.74
CA SER A 178 -3.04 -6.56 6.81
C SER A 178 -2.19 -5.31 6.49
N ALA A 179 -1.52 -4.76 7.52
CA ALA A 179 -0.66 -3.56 7.36
C ALA A 179 0.53 -3.84 6.43
N VAL A 180 1.09 -5.04 6.52
CA VAL A 180 2.23 -5.47 5.69
C VAL A 180 1.81 -6.69 4.90
N SER A 181 1.71 -6.52 3.57
CA SER A 181 1.35 -7.58 2.63
C SER A 181 2.03 -7.36 1.29
N PHE A 182 2.39 -8.46 0.63
CA PHE A 182 2.91 -8.40 -0.71
C PHE A 182 1.80 -7.96 -1.69
N PRO A 183 2.06 -6.96 -2.56
CA PRO A 183 1.05 -6.46 -3.49
C PRO A 183 0.62 -7.55 -4.47
N MET A 184 -0.65 -7.55 -4.89
CA MET A 184 -1.25 -8.48 -5.84
C MET A 184 -1.22 -9.97 -5.44
N VAL A 185 -0.71 -10.33 -4.26
CA VAL A 185 -0.65 -11.71 -3.76
C VAL A 185 -1.61 -11.90 -2.58
N HIS A 186 -2.53 -12.86 -2.72
CA HIS A 186 -3.57 -13.07 -1.72
C HIS A 186 -3.04 -13.72 -0.43
N ASP A 187 -2.50 -14.92 -0.50
CA ASP A 187 -2.10 -15.72 0.69
C ASP A 187 -0.64 -16.16 0.64
N THR A 188 -0.23 -16.80 -0.44
CA THR A 188 1.09 -17.46 -0.54
C THR A 188 1.83 -16.95 -1.77
N ILE A 189 3.08 -16.57 -1.59
CA ILE A 189 3.97 -16.15 -2.69
C ILE A 189 4.26 -17.37 -3.57
N PRO A 190 3.96 -17.34 -4.89
CA PRO A 190 4.03 -18.51 -5.75
C PRO A 190 5.40 -19.19 -5.79
N ILE A 191 6.49 -18.43 -5.85
CA ILE A 191 7.86 -18.95 -6.00
C ILE A 191 8.38 -19.49 -4.66
N ILE A 192 8.24 -18.73 -3.59
CA ILE A 192 8.86 -19.02 -2.28
C ILE A 192 7.96 -19.91 -1.41
N LYS A 193 6.70 -20.07 -1.77
CA LYS A 193 5.65 -20.80 -1.01
C LYS A 193 5.49 -20.35 0.45
N LYS A 194 5.95 -19.14 0.78
CA LYS A 194 5.77 -18.50 2.09
C LYS A 194 4.55 -17.59 2.08
N ARG A 195 4.06 -17.23 3.27
CA ARG A 195 2.95 -16.26 3.42
C ARG A 195 3.32 -14.93 2.80
N SER A 196 2.34 -14.32 2.11
CA SER A 196 2.48 -13.01 1.48
C SER A 196 2.25 -11.84 2.43
N TYR A 197 1.95 -12.10 3.71
CA TYR A 197 1.57 -11.07 4.68
C TYR A 197 2.08 -11.38 6.09
N LEU A 198 2.22 -10.34 6.91
CA LEU A 198 2.45 -10.46 8.33
C LEU A 198 1.12 -10.53 9.08
N LYS A 199 1.02 -11.42 10.08
CA LYS A 199 -0.20 -11.53 10.91
C LYS A 199 -0.45 -10.29 11.77
N LYS A 200 0.62 -9.61 12.20
CA LYS A 200 0.59 -8.39 13.00
C LYS A 200 1.63 -7.40 12.46
N PRO A 201 1.42 -6.08 12.56
CA PRO A 201 0.21 -5.43 13.06
C PRO A 201 -0.96 -5.55 12.09
N GLN A 202 -2.18 -5.46 12.60
CA GLN A 202 -3.39 -5.35 11.80
C GLN A 202 -3.97 -3.95 11.94
N LEU A 203 -4.46 -3.39 10.84
CA LEU A 203 -5.19 -2.15 10.80
C LEU A 203 -6.64 -2.36 11.26
N PRO A 204 -7.29 -1.34 11.81
CA PRO A 204 -8.70 -1.41 12.13
C PRO A 204 -9.54 -1.72 10.88
N TYR A 205 -10.65 -2.43 11.08
CA TYR A 205 -11.58 -2.70 10.00
C TYR A 205 -12.25 -1.39 9.56
N PHE A 206 -12.16 -1.12 8.27
CA PHE A 206 -12.84 0.02 7.66
C PHE A 206 -13.39 -0.37 6.28
N ARG A 207 -14.60 0.08 6.00
CA ARG A 207 -15.26 -0.10 4.70
C ARG A 207 -15.68 1.28 4.18
N LEU A 208 -15.36 1.56 2.93
CA LEU A 208 -15.83 2.76 2.25
C LEU A 208 -17.35 2.67 2.04
N PRO A 209 -18.06 3.81 1.97
CA PRO A 209 -19.47 3.82 1.62
C PRO A 209 -19.74 3.09 0.31
N GLY A 210 -20.81 2.31 0.27
CA GLY A 210 -21.31 1.68 -0.95
C GLY A 210 -22.38 2.53 -1.64
N PHE A 211 -22.72 2.17 -2.87
CA PHE A 211 -23.79 2.83 -3.62
C PHE A 211 -25.15 2.15 -3.42
N GLN A 212 -25.16 0.92 -2.89
CA GLN A 212 -26.37 0.14 -2.66
C GLN A 212 -26.19 -0.85 -1.52
N ASP A 213 -27.34 -1.27 -0.93
CA ASP A 213 -27.42 -2.33 0.05
C ASP A 213 -27.64 -3.69 -0.61
N VAL A 214 -27.26 -4.77 0.09
CA VAL A 214 -27.48 -6.13 -0.37
C VAL A 214 -29.01 -6.43 -0.33
N LYS A 215 -29.55 -6.89 -1.46
CA LYS A 215 -30.96 -7.25 -1.60
C LYS A 215 -31.11 -8.76 -1.75
N ARG A 216 -32.33 -9.24 -1.51
CA ARG A 216 -32.70 -10.63 -1.80
C ARG A 216 -32.47 -10.95 -3.27
N ASN A 217 -31.93 -12.13 -3.55
CA ASN A 217 -31.51 -12.63 -4.86
C ASN A 217 -30.22 -12.03 -5.45
N ASP A 218 -29.58 -11.06 -4.79
CA ASP A 218 -28.28 -10.59 -5.24
C ASP A 218 -27.24 -11.71 -5.18
N ILE A 219 -26.36 -11.74 -6.18
CA ILE A 219 -25.17 -12.60 -6.15
C ILE A 219 -24.05 -11.82 -5.50
N VAL A 220 -23.63 -12.26 -4.32
CA VAL A 220 -22.68 -11.56 -3.48
C VAL A 220 -21.39 -12.35 -3.30
N VAL A 221 -20.26 -11.65 -3.29
CA VAL A 221 -18.97 -12.20 -2.91
C VAL A 221 -18.64 -11.76 -1.49
N PHE A 222 -18.35 -12.72 -0.62
CA PHE A 222 -18.03 -12.46 0.78
C PHE A 222 -16.84 -13.31 1.24
N SER A 223 -16.12 -12.84 2.27
CA SER A 223 -15.05 -13.60 2.89
C SER A 223 -15.63 -14.66 3.80
N TRP A 224 -15.16 -15.89 3.68
CA TRP A 224 -15.63 -17.02 4.51
C TRP A 224 -15.38 -16.74 6.00
N PRO A 225 -16.41 -16.79 6.86
CA PRO A 225 -16.28 -16.41 8.28
C PRO A 225 -15.41 -17.37 9.08
N ALA A 226 -15.50 -18.68 8.81
CA ALA A 226 -14.71 -19.69 9.50
C ALA A 226 -13.35 -19.91 8.85
N ASP A 227 -12.27 -19.84 9.65
CA ASP A 227 -10.90 -20.10 9.21
C ASP A 227 -10.45 -21.47 9.70
N THR A 228 -11.00 -22.50 9.12
CA THR A 228 -10.65 -23.86 9.49
C THR A 228 -9.54 -24.46 8.61
N VAL A 229 -9.24 -23.83 7.47
CA VAL A 229 -8.32 -24.39 6.49
C VAL A 229 -7.53 -23.30 5.72
N ARG A 230 -6.29 -23.60 5.37
CA ARG A 230 -5.44 -22.77 4.55
C ARG A 230 -5.71 -22.94 3.06
N LYS A 231 -6.02 -24.16 2.67
CA LYS A 231 -6.38 -24.55 1.30
C LYS A 231 -7.72 -25.24 1.30
N PHE A 232 -8.47 -25.10 0.23
CA PHE A 232 -9.71 -25.81 0.01
C PHE A 232 -9.47 -27.34 0.13
N PHE A 233 -10.35 -28.05 0.83
CA PHE A 233 -10.29 -29.50 1.12
C PHE A 233 -9.13 -30.00 1.99
N VAL A 234 -8.31 -29.11 2.56
CA VAL A 234 -7.26 -29.49 3.50
C VAL A 234 -7.70 -29.13 4.93
N ARG A 235 -7.83 -30.10 5.81
CA ARG A 235 -8.15 -29.88 7.24
C ARG A 235 -6.87 -29.48 7.99
N GLU A 236 -6.73 -28.21 8.31
CA GLU A 236 -5.67 -27.71 9.18
C GLU A 236 -6.32 -27.09 10.43
N LYS A 237 -5.96 -27.55 11.63
CA LYS A 237 -6.47 -26.98 12.88
C LYS A 237 -5.75 -25.65 13.20
N GLY A 238 -6.51 -24.66 13.68
CA GLY A 238 -5.95 -23.46 14.31
C GLY A 238 -5.35 -22.41 13.35
N VAL A 239 -5.71 -22.43 12.07
CA VAL A 239 -5.27 -21.40 11.11
C VAL A 239 -6.18 -20.20 11.17
N GLN A 240 -5.74 -19.14 11.86
CA GLN A 240 -6.43 -17.84 11.83
C GLN A 240 -5.79 -16.93 10.78
N LYS A 241 -6.60 -16.45 9.84
CA LYS A 241 -6.21 -15.48 8.81
C LYS A 241 -6.86 -14.13 9.08
N PRO A 242 -6.15 -13.02 8.74
CA PRO A 242 -6.79 -11.70 8.64
C PRO A 242 -7.99 -11.74 7.69
N ILE A 243 -8.99 -10.90 7.94
CA ILE A 243 -10.25 -10.94 7.17
C ILE A 243 -10.04 -10.70 5.65
N ASP A 244 -9.04 -9.90 5.27
CA ASP A 244 -8.66 -9.63 3.90
C ASP A 244 -7.87 -10.76 3.22
N LYS A 245 -7.46 -11.79 3.98
CA LYS A 245 -6.73 -12.98 3.52
C LYS A 245 -7.56 -14.26 3.59
N LYS A 246 -8.82 -14.16 4.00
CA LYS A 246 -9.77 -15.27 3.98
C LYS A 246 -10.19 -15.61 2.55
N SER A 247 -10.58 -16.87 2.35
CA SER A 247 -11.14 -17.32 1.07
C SER A 247 -12.45 -16.59 0.78
N ASN A 248 -12.64 -16.19 -0.47
CA ASN A 248 -13.86 -15.55 -0.91
C ASN A 248 -14.81 -16.59 -1.51
N TYR A 249 -16.09 -16.46 -1.20
CA TYR A 249 -17.15 -17.30 -1.70
C TYR A 249 -18.18 -16.46 -2.43
N VAL A 250 -18.80 -17.05 -3.46
CA VAL A 250 -19.88 -16.46 -4.22
C VAL A 250 -21.16 -17.21 -3.91
N LYS A 251 -22.19 -16.53 -3.45
CA LYS A 251 -23.52 -17.11 -3.15
C LYS A 251 -24.63 -16.13 -3.47
N ARG A 252 -25.85 -16.67 -3.68
CA ARG A 252 -27.07 -15.88 -3.79
C ARG A 252 -27.61 -15.59 -2.41
N CYS A 253 -27.97 -14.33 -2.17
CA CYS A 253 -28.64 -13.89 -0.95
C CYS A 253 -30.10 -14.34 -1.00
N VAL A 254 -30.57 -15.10 0.00
CA VAL A 254 -31.94 -15.66 0.05
C VAL A 254 -32.76 -15.16 1.23
N GLY A 255 -32.17 -14.40 2.14
CA GLY A 255 -32.83 -13.84 3.30
C GLY A 255 -32.62 -12.37 3.48
#